data_5ad5a6e252c4a19b5e3442c4c176a262
#
_entry.id   5ad5a6e252c4a19b5e3442c4c176a262
#
_cell.length_a   1.000
_cell.length_b   1.000
_cell.length_c   1.000
_cell.angle_alpha   90.00
_cell.angle_beta   90.00
_cell.angle_gamma   90.00
#
_symmetry.space_group_name_H-M   'P 1'
#
loop_
_entity.id
_entity.type
_entity.pdbx_description
1 polymer ?
#
loop_
_entity_poly.entity_id
_entity_poly.type
_entity_poly.pdbx_seq_one_letter_code
_entity_poly.pdbx_strand_id
1 'polypeptide(L)'
;MTNKELTLAQLMRAMIKYDGGDAPRIQHFVKVHDFARMIAIAEGMNQEDLFVLEAAAILHDVGIHVSEARYGNCDGKHQEELGPDEARKVLSEVDGFTAAQIERICWLIAHHHTYKSPSAITYSTRNQRSEC
;
A
#
# COMPACT_ATOMS: atom_id res chain seq x y z
N MET A 1 -3.20 -23.34 -2.67
CA MET A 1 -2.74 -21.92 -2.70
C MET A 1 -2.59 -21.45 -4.13
N THR A 2 -3.16 -20.31 -4.47
CA THR A 2 -3.04 -19.74 -5.80
C THR A 2 -1.71 -19.03 -6.01
N ASN A 3 -1.32 -18.82 -7.27
CA ASN A 3 -0.12 -18.03 -7.58
C ASN A 3 -0.23 -16.59 -7.08
N LYS A 4 -1.44 -16.00 -7.15
CA LYS A 4 -1.69 -14.65 -6.64
C LYS A 4 -1.51 -14.58 -5.12
N GLU A 5 -2.02 -15.56 -4.39
CA GLU A 5 -1.84 -15.63 -2.93
C GLU A 5 -0.36 -15.74 -2.55
N LEU A 6 0.40 -16.57 -3.25
CA LEU A 6 1.83 -16.70 -3.01
C LEU A 6 2.57 -15.38 -3.30
N THR A 7 2.23 -14.73 -4.41
CA THR A 7 2.84 -13.44 -4.77
C THR A 7 2.56 -12.37 -3.69
N LEU A 8 1.32 -12.30 -3.20
CA LEU A 8 0.95 -11.36 -2.14
C LEU A 8 1.67 -11.68 -0.82
N ALA A 9 1.83 -12.96 -0.49
CA ALA A 9 2.57 -13.36 0.70
C ALA A 9 4.05 -12.95 0.60
N GLN A 10 4.64 -13.09 -0.57
CA GLN A 10 6.02 -12.65 -0.82
C GLN A 10 6.15 -11.13 -0.74
N LEU A 11 5.16 -10.40 -1.26
CA LEU A 11 5.12 -8.94 -1.16
C LEU A 11 5.00 -8.50 0.30
N MET A 12 4.13 -9.13 1.07
CA MET A 12 3.97 -8.87 2.50
C MET A 12 5.31 -9.06 3.23
N ARG A 13 6.02 -10.14 2.95
CA ARG A 13 7.33 -10.41 3.53
C ARG A 13 8.35 -9.33 3.14
N ALA A 14 8.38 -8.95 1.86
CA ALA A 14 9.28 -7.91 1.37
C ALA A 14 9.02 -6.56 2.06
N MET A 15 7.75 -6.24 2.29
CA MET A 15 7.37 -4.99 2.95
C MET A 15 7.69 -5.01 4.45
N ILE A 16 7.52 -6.14 5.11
CA ILE A 16 7.95 -6.31 6.51
C ILE A 16 9.45 -6.06 6.64
N LYS A 17 10.22 -6.60 5.71
CA LYS A 17 11.68 -6.38 5.65
C LYS A 17 12.02 -4.92 5.39
N TYR A 18 11.30 -4.27 4.48
CA TYR A 18 11.47 -2.86 4.14
C TYR A 18 11.25 -1.96 5.37
N ASP A 19 10.20 -2.23 6.13
CA ASP A 19 9.87 -1.52 7.38
C ASP A 19 10.65 -2.06 8.59
N GLY A 20 11.73 -2.77 8.39
CA GLY A 20 12.47 -3.53 9.40
C GLY A 20 12.55 -2.87 10.78
N GLY A 21 11.97 -3.51 11.77
CA GLY A 21 11.96 -3.03 13.16
C GLY A 21 10.86 -2.02 13.49
N ASP A 22 10.12 -1.51 12.50
CA ASP A 22 9.02 -0.55 12.74
C ASP A 22 7.70 -1.28 12.91
N ALA A 23 7.48 -1.85 14.09
CA ALA A 23 6.30 -2.64 14.38
C ALA A 23 4.97 -1.88 14.18
N PRO A 24 4.83 -0.61 14.59
CA PRO A 24 3.59 0.13 14.34
C PRO A 24 3.25 0.27 12.85
N ARG A 25 4.24 0.50 11.99
CA ARG A 25 4.03 0.60 10.54
C ARG A 25 3.62 -0.74 9.95
N ILE A 26 4.27 -1.82 10.37
CA ILE A 26 3.96 -3.17 9.93
C ILE A 26 2.53 -3.52 10.31
N GLN A 27 2.14 -3.29 11.56
CA GLN A 27 0.78 -3.56 12.02
C GLN A 27 -0.25 -2.74 11.25
N HIS A 28 0.07 -1.49 10.93
CA HIS A 28 -0.82 -0.61 10.18
C HIS A 28 -1.09 -1.14 8.77
N PHE A 29 -0.06 -1.48 7.99
CA PHE A 29 -0.31 -1.94 6.63
C PHE A 29 -0.96 -3.31 6.58
N VAL A 30 -0.67 -4.19 7.54
CA VAL A 30 -1.35 -5.49 7.66
C VAL A 30 -2.84 -5.28 7.92
N LYS A 31 -3.18 -4.38 8.82
CA LYS A 31 -4.58 -4.05 9.13
C LYS A 31 -5.29 -3.45 7.91
N VAL A 32 -4.67 -2.50 7.23
CA VAL A 32 -5.26 -1.88 6.04
C VAL A 32 -5.48 -2.91 4.93
N HIS A 33 -4.51 -3.80 4.73
CA HIS A 33 -4.64 -4.90 3.77
C HIS A 33 -5.84 -5.78 4.10
N ASP A 34 -5.99 -6.18 5.36
CA ASP A 34 -7.09 -7.05 5.79
C ASP A 34 -8.45 -6.39 5.56
N PHE A 35 -8.60 -5.13 5.95
CA PHE A 35 -9.84 -4.40 5.74
C PHE A 35 -10.14 -4.22 4.24
N ALA A 36 -9.16 -3.84 3.45
CA ALA A 36 -9.33 -3.66 2.00
C ALA A 36 -9.80 -4.96 1.35
N ARG A 37 -9.18 -6.08 1.70
CA ARG A 37 -9.53 -7.39 1.18
C ARG A 37 -10.96 -7.77 1.55
N MET A 38 -11.34 -7.65 2.81
CA MET A 38 -12.67 -8.03 3.27
C MET A 38 -13.76 -7.18 2.63
N ILE A 39 -13.56 -5.87 2.56
CA ILE A 39 -14.52 -4.96 1.94
C ILE A 39 -14.67 -5.30 0.44
N ALA A 40 -13.55 -5.48 -0.25
CA ALA A 40 -13.56 -5.79 -1.67
C ALA A 40 -14.29 -7.11 -1.98
N ILE A 41 -14.05 -8.14 -1.18
CA ILE A 41 -14.75 -9.42 -1.31
C ILE A 41 -16.25 -9.24 -1.09
N ALA A 42 -16.65 -8.51 -0.06
CA ALA A 42 -18.04 -8.23 0.24
C ALA A 42 -18.74 -7.47 -0.88
N GLU A 43 -18.02 -6.59 -1.59
CA GLU A 43 -18.52 -5.82 -2.73
C GLU A 43 -18.50 -6.60 -4.05
N GLY A 44 -18.02 -7.83 -4.05
CA GLY A 44 -17.99 -8.68 -5.24
C GLY A 44 -16.91 -8.34 -6.26
N MET A 45 -15.80 -7.76 -5.79
CA MET A 45 -14.68 -7.41 -6.68
C MET A 45 -14.10 -8.64 -7.35
N ASN A 46 -13.76 -8.54 -8.65
CA ASN A 46 -13.14 -9.66 -9.37
C ASN A 46 -11.71 -9.91 -8.89
N GLN A 47 -11.18 -11.10 -9.22
CA GLN A 47 -9.88 -11.57 -8.73
C GLN A 47 -8.72 -10.67 -9.16
N GLU A 48 -8.76 -10.15 -10.38
CA GLU A 48 -7.70 -9.29 -10.91
C GLU A 48 -7.63 -7.94 -10.16
N ASP A 49 -8.77 -7.31 -9.99
CA ASP A 49 -8.85 -6.05 -9.27
C ASP A 49 -8.54 -6.22 -7.77
N LEU A 50 -8.98 -7.34 -7.19
CA LEU A 50 -8.67 -7.67 -5.81
C LEU A 50 -7.16 -7.83 -5.60
N PHE A 51 -6.47 -8.50 -6.50
CA PHE A 51 -5.03 -8.70 -6.44
C PHE A 51 -4.28 -7.35 -6.45
N VAL A 52 -4.65 -6.45 -7.35
CA VAL A 52 -4.07 -5.12 -7.43
C VAL A 52 -4.37 -4.31 -6.17
N LEU A 53 -5.60 -4.36 -5.68
CA LEU A 53 -6.00 -3.64 -4.47
C LEU A 53 -5.24 -4.14 -3.24
N GLU A 54 -5.11 -5.45 -3.08
CA GLU A 54 -4.37 -6.03 -1.95
C GLU A 54 -2.90 -5.59 -1.97
N ALA A 55 -2.26 -5.61 -3.14
CA ALA A 55 -0.89 -5.16 -3.29
C ALA A 55 -0.75 -3.67 -2.98
N ALA A 56 -1.66 -2.85 -3.48
CA ALA A 56 -1.67 -1.42 -3.21
C ALA A 56 -1.86 -1.13 -1.71
N ALA A 57 -2.71 -1.88 -1.04
CA ALA A 57 -2.94 -1.73 0.40
C ALA A 57 -1.68 -2.04 1.21
N ILE A 58 -0.94 -3.10 0.84
CA ILE A 58 0.32 -3.45 1.48
C ILE A 58 1.34 -2.32 1.32
N LEU A 59 1.38 -1.69 0.16
CA LEU A 59 2.40 -0.70 -0.22
C LEU A 59 1.97 0.76 -0.01
N HIS A 60 0.74 1.02 0.45
CA HIS A 60 0.17 2.37 0.38
C HIS A 60 0.99 3.44 1.10
N ASP A 61 1.64 3.10 2.22
CA ASP A 61 2.45 4.03 3.02
C ASP A 61 3.96 3.83 2.81
N VAL A 62 4.36 3.16 1.73
CA VAL A 62 5.78 2.84 1.46
C VAL A 62 6.66 4.09 1.36
N GLY A 63 6.10 5.24 1.03
CA GLY A 63 6.83 6.50 0.93
C GLY A 63 7.13 7.20 2.25
N ILE A 64 6.63 6.71 3.37
CA ILE A 64 6.76 7.39 4.67
C ILE A 64 8.22 7.59 5.07
N HIS A 65 9.03 6.54 5.06
CA HIS A 65 10.43 6.63 5.51
C HIS A 65 11.26 7.58 4.65
N VAL A 66 11.07 7.52 3.32
CA VAL A 66 11.77 8.41 2.40
C VAL A 66 11.29 9.85 2.56
N SER A 67 9.99 10.06 2.79
CA SER A 67 9.43 11.38 3.07
C SER A 67 10.03 11.98 4.34
N GLU A 68 10.08 11.21 5.42
CA GLU A 68 10.69 11.63 6.68
C GLU A 68 12.17 11.96 6.51
N ALA A 69 12.91 11.12 5.79
CA ALA A 69 14.34 11.32 5.57
C ALA A 69 14.63 12.54 4.69
N ARG A 70 13.82 12.80 3.67
CA ARG A 70 14.05 13.86 2.70
C ARG A 70 13.48 15.22 3.13
N TYR A 71 12.29 15.21 3.74
CA TYR A 71 11.54 16.42 4.06
C TYR A 71 11.32 16.64 5.56
N GLY A 72 11.68 15.67 6.39
CA GLY A 72 11.48 15.74 7.83
C GLY A 72 10.03 15.57 8.28
N ASN A 73 9.14 15.15 7.37
CA ASN A 73 7.73 14.92 7.68
C ASN A 73 7.18 13.79 6.81
N CYS A 74 5.98 13.33 7.13
CA CYS A 74 5.26 12.31 6.37
C CYS A 74 3.96 12.87 5.78
N ASP A 75 4.02 14.09 5.27
CA ASP A 75 2.93 14.76 4.58
C ASP A 75 2.40 13.88 3.44
N GLY A 76 1.06 13.82 3.30
CA GLY A 76 0.41 13.01 2.28
C GLY A 76 0.86 13.34 0.85
N LYS A 77 1.12 14.62 0.57
CA LYS A 77 1.62 15.06 -0.73
C LYS A 77 3.00 14.48 -1.03
N HIS A 78 3.90 14.49 -0.05
CA HIS A 78 5.24 13.90 -0.20
C HIS A 78 5.16 12.38 -0.36
N GLN A 79 4.26 11.72 0.36
CA GLN A 79 4.04 10.29 0.21
C GLN A 79 3.53 9.93 -1.17
N GLU A 80 2.62 10.73 -1.74
CA GLU A 80 2.10 10.51 -3.09
C GLU A 80 3.18 10.71 -4.15
N GLU A 81 4.07 11.67 -3.93
CA GLU A 81 5.19 11.94 -4.83
C GLU A 81 6.25 10.83 -4.78
N LEU A 82 6.62 10.37 -3.59
CA LEU A 82 7.73 9.45 -3.37
C LEU A 82 7.30 7.99 -3.35
N GLY A 83 6.04 7.73 -3.02
CA GLY A 83 5.52 6.36 -2.86
C GLY A 83 5.67 5.47 -4.08
N PRO A 84 5.29 5.92 -5.29
CA PRO A 84 5.39 5.08 -6.48
C PRO A 84 6.80 4.55 -6.75
N ASP A 85 7.83 5.37 -6.63
CA ASP A 85 9.21 4.93 -6.86
C ASP A 85 9.66 3.92 -5.81
N GLU A 86 9.31 4.14 -4.55
CA GLU A 86 9.61 3.20 -3.48
C GLU A 86 8.84 1.89 -3.66
N ALA A 87 7.57 1.97 -4.10
CA ALA A 87 6.77 0.78 -4.40
C ALA A 87 7.42 -0.05 -5.51
N ARG A 88 7.93 0.59 -6.55
CA ARG A 88 8.63 -0.12 -7.63
C ARG A 88 9.86 -0.86 -7.13
N LYS A 89 10.61 -0.28 -6.21
CA LYS A 89 11.77 -0.95 -5.59
C LYS A 89 11.36 -2.22 -4.86
N VAL A 90 10.32 -2.16 -4.06
CA VAL A 90 9.82 -3.34 -3.32
C VAL A 90 9.25 -4.37 -4.30
N LEU A 91 8.45 -3.94 -5.27
CA LEU A 91 7.86 -4.83 -6.28
C LEU A 91 8.93 -5.53 -7.15
N SER A 92 10.06 -4.88 -7.37
CA SER A 92 11.16 -5.48 -8.14
C SER A 92 11.78 -6.69 -7.46
N GLU A 93 11.60 -6.85 -6.16
CA GLU A 93 12.10 -7.98 -5.39
C GLU A 93 11.13 -9.17 -5.37
N VAL A 94 9.95 -9.00 -5.96
CA VAL A 94 8.87 -10.01 -5.93
C VAL A 94 8.47 -10.39 -7.35
N ASP A 95 8.51 -11.68 -7.66
CA ASP A 95 8.03 -12.20 -8.94
C ASP A 95 6.50 -12.33 -8.92
N GLY A 96 5.87 -12.16 -10.08
CA GLY A 96 4.45 -12.42 -10.24
C GLY A 96 3.59 -11.20 -10.55
N PHE A 97 4.19 -10.00 -10.67
CA PHE A 97 3.48 -8.80 -11.11
C PHE A 97 3.81 -8.49 -12.55
N THR A 98 2.76 -8.22 -13.35
CA THR A 98 2.94 -7.71 -14.72
C THR A 98 3.22 -6.21 -14.70
N ALA A 99 3.77 -5.70 -15.79
CA ALA A 99 3.99 -4.25 -15.92
C ALA A 99 2.70 -3.45 -15.76
N ALA A 100 1.59 -3.93 -16.32
CA ALA A 100 0.29 -3.28 -16.20
C ALA A 100 -0.21 -3.26 -14.75
N GLN A 101 -0.02 -4.34 -14.01
CA GLN A 101 -0.39 -4.41 -12.59
C GLN A 101 0.45 -3.44 -11.75
N ILE A 102 1.75 -3.36 -12.00
CA ILE A 102 2.65 -2.43 -11.31
C ILE A 102 2.20 -0.99 -11.54
N GLU A 103 1.84 -0.63 -12.77
CA GLU A 103 1.34 0.71 -13.10
C GLU A 103 0.06 1.05 -12.34
N ARG A 104 -0.88 0.11 -12.26
CA ARG A 104 -2.13 0.30 -11.51
C ARG A 104 -1.87 0.47 -10.01
N ILE A 105 -0.99 -0.35 -9.45
CA ILE A 105 -0.60 -0.27 -8.04
C ILE A 105 0.01 1.09 -7.75
N CYS A 106 0.96 1.54 -8.56
CA CYS A 106 1.62 2.83 -8.39
C CYS A 106 0.64 4.00 -8.52
N TRP A 107 -0.32 3.90 -9.44
CA TRP A 107 -1.37 4.92 -9.58
C TRP A 107 -2.21 5.03 -8.31
N LEU A 108 -2.62 3.90 -7.74
CA LEU A 108 -3.39 3.88 -6.49
C LEU A 108 -2.59 4.50 -5.33
N ILE A 109 -1.31 4.17 -5.22
CA ILE A 109 -0.44 4.74 -4.19
C ILE A 109 -0.30 6.25 -4.37
N ALA A 110 -0.12 6.72 -5.60
CA ALA A 110 0.02 8.14 -5.91
C ALA A 110 -1.23 8.96 -5.58
N HIS A 111 -2.39 8.32 -5.48
CA HIS A 111 -3.68 8.99 -5.31
C HIS A 111 -4.40 8.66 -4.01
N HIS A 112 -3.80 7.86 -3.11
CA HIS A 112 -4.52 7.38 -1.93
C HIS A 112 -4.85 8.49 -0.92
N HIS A 113 -4.14 9.61 -0.92
CA HIS A 113 -4.45 10.76 -0.07
C HIS A 113 -5.36 11.78 -0.74
N THR A 114 -5.45 11.77 -2.08
CA THR A 114 -6.23 12.74 -2.85
C THR A 114 -7.57 12.19 -3.30
N TYR A 115 -7.74 10.86 -3.28
CA TYR A 115 -8.99 10.24 -3.69
C TYR A 115 -10.10 10.53 -2.67
N LYS A 116 -11.12 11.26 -3.10
CA LYS A 116 -12.27 11.61 -2.27
C LYS A 116 -13.40 10.62 -2.47
N SER A 117 -13.30 9.44 -1.89
CA SER A 117 -14.44 8.55 -1.73
C SER A 117 -15.07 8.76 -0.35
N PRO A 118 -16.40 8.76 -0.24
CA PRO A 118 -17.09 9.43 0.87
C PRO A 118 -16.92 8.82 2.27
N SER A 119 -16.48 7.61 2.46
CA SER A 119 -16.48 7.04 3.81
C SER A 119 -15.18 6.40 4.27
N ALA A 120 -14.38 5.83 3.38
CA ALA A 120 -13.16 5.14 3.76
C ALA A 120 -11.98 6.10 4.00
N ILE A 121 -11.96 7.22 3.30
CA ILE A 121 -10.87 8.18 3.33
C ILE A 121 -10.97 9.15 4.51
N THR A 122 -12.19 9.50 4.92
CA THR A 122 -12.39 10.35 6.10
C THR A 122 -11.87 9.66 7.36
N TYR A 123 -11.96 8.34 7.41
CA TYR A 123 -11.44 7.54 8.51
C TYR A 123 -9.90 7.44 8.46
N SER A 124 -9.34 7.27 7.29
CA SER A 124 -7.89 7.18 7.08
C SER A 124 -7.17 8.50 7.37
N THR A 125 -7.73 9.63 6.94
CA THR A 125 -7.13 10.95 7.16
C THR A 125 -7.13 11.40 8.62
N ARG A 126 -8.11 10.96 9.43
CA ARG A 126 -8.12 11.26 10.86
C ARG A 126 -7.02 10.53 11.63
N ASN A 127 -6.74 9.29 11.24
CA ASN A 127 -5.72 8.49 11.91
C ASN A 127 -4.29 8.86 11.49
N GLN A 128 -4.11 9.35 10.27
CA GLN A 128 -2.78 9.71 9.78
C GLN A 128 -2.21 10.98 10.41
N ARG A 129 -3.06 11.89 10.90
CA ARG A 129 -2.59 13.10 11.57
C ARG A 129 -1.97 12.85 12.94
N SER A 130 -2.28 11.72 13.55
CA SER A 130 -1.76 11.36 14.87
C SER A 130 -0.61 10.37 14.85
N GLU A 131 -0.33 9.72 13.70
CA GLU A 131 0.63 8.61 13.59
C GLU A 131 1.89 8.96 12.77
N CYS A 132 1.98 10.15 12.24
CA CYS A 132 3.21 10.64 11.65
C CYS A 132 4.26 10.98 12.72
#